data_61c81ce4bd124f66e750489a9c5ceaf5
#
_entry.id   61c81ce4bd124f66e750489a9c5ceaf5
#
_cell.length_a   1.000
_cell.length_b   1.000
_cell.length_c   1.000
_cell.angle_alpha   90.00
_cell.angle_beta   90.00
_cell.angle_gamma   90.00
#
_symmetry.space_group_name_H-M   'P 1'
#
loop_
_entity.id
_entity.type
_entity.pdbx_description
1 polymer ?
#
loop_
_entity_poly.entity_id
_entity_poly.type
_entity_poly.pdbx_seq_one_letter_code
_entity_poly.pdbx_strand_id
1 'polypeptide(L)'
;MDYGVLGAYFDGAVAKTLAGVDIMGANKSHQHEFNGVGPLRALFGDDDIKGMRTTFAYLDDGADPIFDHGYTTWYDARRKHPTRTEYRLYYNDNAAMGMARPGDLMVLALHEAKEVVILFARAGSTAESQVRWLFALDGVGEKGFTPSAREDTRITSIAARILESIGIEVSMPIAAENFLDGMIEKFGESFPKGADFSAYSASTLGKLDWTGDPDGCLVACYEREEMLFRVFERHLLERDLAPYLGCVSSRGFEQKEHRKLSSLSIGSAHAF
;
A
#
# COMPACT_ATOMS: atom_id res chain seq x y z
N MET A 1 18.75 3.04 7.84
CA MET A 1 18.30 1.76 7.28
C MET A 1 18.01 1.91 5.82
N ASP A 2 18.28 0.92 5.04
CA ASP A 2 18.05 1.02 3.60
C ASP A 2 17.01 -0.03 3.19
N TYR A 3 15.74 0.36 3.17
CA TYR A 3 14.66 -0.44 2.60
C TYR A 3 14.59 -0.27 1.07
N GLY A 4 15.61 0.35 0.50
CA GLY A 4 15.62 0.73 -0.90
C GLY A 4 14.92 2.07 -1.17
N VAL A 5 14.67 2.32 -2.43
CA VAL A 5 13.97 3.51 -2.91
C VAL A 5 12.58 3.15 -3.40
N LEU A 6 11.65 4.08 -3.27
CA LEU A 6 10.25 3.86 -3.69
C LEU A 6 10.15 3.47 -5.18
N GLY A 7 11.09 3.95 -6.01
CA GLY A 7 11.20 3.56 -7.41
C GLY A 7 11.45 2.07 -7.67
N ALA A 8 11.96 1.31 -6.68
CA ALA A 8 12.11 -0.14 -6.79
C ALA A 8 10.77 -0.90 -6.70
N TYR A 9 9.75 -0.27 -6.11
CA TYR A 9 8.42 -0.88 -5.91
C TYR A 9 7.38 -0.39 -6.90
N PHE A 10 7.56 0.79 -7.48
CA PHE A 10 6.59 1.35 -8.41
C PHE A 10 7.25 1.80 -9.71
N ASP A 11 6.69 1.42 -10.83
CA ASP A 11 7.11 1.89 -12.15
C ASP A 11 6.80 3.38 -12.35
N GLY A 12 5.76 3.87 -11.68
CA GLY A 12 5.36 5.26 -11.72
C GLY A 12 4.27 5.58 -10.70
N ALA A 13 4.17 6.84 -10.32
CA ALA A 13 3.07 7.32 -9.51
C ALA A 13 2.67 8.74 -9.89
N VAL A 14 1.39 9.03 -9.73
CA VAL A 14 0.81 10.37 -9.92
C VAL A 14 -0.14 10.65 -8.77
N ALA A 15 -0.29 11.91 -8.41
CA ALA A 15 -1.18 12.33 -7.35
C ALA A 15 -2.01 13.55 -7.72
N LYS A 16 -3.15 13.69 -7.06
CA LYS A 16 -3.97 14.91 -7.11
C LYS A 16 -4.75 15.09 -5.82
N THR A 17 -5.16 16.30 -5.52
CA THR A 17 -6.22 16.57 -4.56
C THR A 17 -7.57 16.38 -5.26
N LEU A 18 -8.47 15.59 -4.66
CA LEU A 18 -9.78 15.31 -5.24
C LEU A 18 -10.66 16.55 -5.27
N ALA A 19 -11.24 16.82 -6.42
CA ALA A 19 -12.28 17.82 -6.58
C ALA A 19 -13.68 17.19 -6.50
N GLY A 20 -14.72 17.98 -6.32
CA GLY A 20 -16.10 17.49 -6.25
C GLY A 20 -16.54 16.69 -7.48
N VAL A 21 -15.94 16.94 -8.65
CA VAL A 21 -16.24 16.22 -9.89
C VAL A 21 -15.63 14.82 -9.95
N ASP A 22 -14.64 14.53 -9.11
CA ASP A 22 -13.97 13.22 -9.04
C ASP A 22 -14.73 12.23 -8.13
N ILE A 23 -15.69 12.74 -7.33
CA ILE A 23 -16.40 11.97 -6.33
C ILE A 23 -17.78 11.58 -6.84
N MET A 24 -18.12 10.30 -6.68
CA MET A 24 -19.44 9.77 -7.03
C MET A 24 -20.55 10.49 -6.25
N GLY A 25 -21.59 10.89 -6.94
CA GLY A 25 -22.79 11.47 -6.34
C GLY A 25 -22.79 12.99 -6.17
N ALA A 26 -21.67 13.67 -6.25
CA ALA A 26 -21.62 15.14 -6.13
C ALA A 26 -22.34 15.86 -7.29
N ASN A 27 -22.38 15.25 -8.49
CA ASN A 27 -22.98 15.86 -9.69
C ASN A 27 -23.91 14.92 -10.48
N LYS A 28 -24.53 13.90 -9.85
CA LYS A 28 -25.35 12.89 -10.53
C LYS A 28 -24.60 12.12 -11.65
N SER A 29 -23.27 12.17 -11.65
CA SER A 29 -22.45 11.40 -12.57
C SER A 29 -22.32 9.98 -12.00
N HIS A 30 -22.77 8.99 -12.75
CA HIS A 30 -22.54 7.57 -12.47
C HIS A 30 -21.25 7.09 -13.16
N GLN A 31 -20.37 8.00 -13.53
CA GLN A 31 -19.14 7.66 -14.25
C GLN A 31 -18.04 7.35 -13.26
N HIS A 32 -17.66 6.08 -13.21
CA HIS A 32 -16.51 5.56 -12.45
C HIS A 32 -15.22 5.76 -13.24
N GLU A 33 -14.89 7.01 -13.58
CA GLU A 33 -13.79 7.32 -14.46
C GLU A 33 -13.03 8.57 -14.05
N PHE A 34 -11.70 8.48 -14.07
CA PHE A 34 -10.83 9.63 -14.01
C PHE A 34 -10.43 10.07 -15.44
N ASN A 35 -10.41 11.37 -15.66
CA ASN A 35 -9.93 11.91 -16.92
C ASN A 35 -8.44 11.62 -17.13
N GLY A 36 -8.11 11.06 -18.28
CA GLY A 36 -6.78 10.69 -18.70
C GLY A 36 -5.95 11.89 -19.16
N VAL A 37 -5.54 12.72 -18.22
CA VAL A 37 -4.65 13.86 -18.50
C VAL A 37 -3.20 13.42 -18.69
N GLY A 38 -2.35 14.35 -19.11
CA GLY A 38 -0.95 14.07 -19.47
C GLY A 38 -0.17 13.16 -18.54
N PRO A 39 -0.15 13.39 -17.21
CA PRO A 39 0.57 12.52 -16.28
C PRO A 39 0.07 11.06 -16.23
N LEU A 40 -1.25 10.83 -16.31
CA LEU A 40 -1.80 9.47 -16.41
C LEU A 40 -1.42 8.81 -17.74
N ARG A 41 -1.43 9.58 -18.83
CA ARG A 41 -1.00 9.08 -20.14
C ARG A 41 0.50 8.75 -20.16
N ALA A 42 1.32 9.55 -19.48
CA ALA A 42 2.74 9.25 -19.32
C ALA A 42 2.97 7.94 -18.51
N LEU A 43 2.08 7.65 -17.54
CA LEU A 43 2.15 6.44 -16.72
C LEU A 43 1.68 5.19 -17.47
N PHE A 44 0.54 5.27 -18.18
CA PHE A 44 -0.11 4.11 -18.81
C PHE A 44 0.17 3.96 -20.31
N GLY A 45 0.68 5.01 -20.96
CA GLY A 45 0.94 5.02 -22.40
C GLY A 45 -0.32 5.27 -23.25
N ASP A 46 -0.22 4.93 -24.53
CA ASP A 46 -1.23 5.20 -25.54
C ASP A 46 -2.12 4.00 -25.90
N ASP A 47 -1.78 2.83 -25.38
CA ASP A 47 -2.52 1.59 -25.61
C ASP A 47 -3.60 1.36 -24.55
N ASP A 48 -4.69 0.69 -24.95
CA ASP A 48 -5.71 0.29 -24.01
C ASP A 48 -5.20 -0.85 -23.11
N ILE A 49 -5.31 -0.69 -21.79
CA ILE A 49 -4.95 -1.72 -20.81
C ILE A 49 -6.21 -2.08 -20.02
N LYS A 50 -6.69 -3.31 -20.19
CA LYS A 50 -7.94 -3.77 -19.59
C LYS A 50 -7.69 -4.64 -18.37
N GLY A 51 -8.50 -4.45 -17.33
CA GLY A 51 -8.57 -5.35 -16.19
C GLY A 51 -7.26 -5.41 -15.39
N MET A 52 -6.61 -4.27 -15.18
CA MET A 52 -5.47 -4.17 -14.27
C MET A 52 -5.95 -4.45 -12.85
N ARG A 53 -5.30 -5.36 -12.14
CA ARG A 53 -5.59 -5.60 -10.72
C ARG A 53 -5.35 -4.31 -9.94
N THR A 54 -6.29 -3.96 -9.08
CA THR A 54 -6.21 -2.68 -8.38
C THR A 54 -6.51 -2.88 -6.90
N THR A 55 -5.60 -2.42 -6.05
CA THR A 55 -5.82 -2.27 -4.62
C THR A 55 -6.24 -0.83 -4.36
N PHE A 56 -7.37 -0.66 -3.71
CA PHE A 56 -7.88 0.62 -3.25
C PHE A 56 -7.71 0.71 -1.75
N ALA A 57 -7.19 1.83 -1.24
CA ALA A 57 -7.06 2.06 0.19
C ALA A 57 -7.51 3.47 0.58
N TYR A 58 -8.25 3.59 1.68
CA TYR A 58 -8.59 4.87 2.29
C TYR A 58 -7.97 4.94 3.68
N LEU A 59 -7.19 5.99 3.91
CA LEU A 59 -6.40 6.22 5.13
C LEU A 59 -6.95 7.45 5.88
N ASP A 60 -7.22 7.27 7.18
CA ASP A 60 -7.64 8.34 8.09
C ASP A 60 -7.04 8.08 9.48
N ASP A 61 -6.66 9.12 10.22
CA ASP A 61 -6.05 9.01 11.55
C ASP A 61 -7.00 8.43 12.61
N GLY A 62 -8.29 8.55 12.41
CA GLY A 62 -9.30 8.20 13.41
C GLY A 62 -9.96 6.83 13.21
N ALA A 63 -9.57 6.06 12.21
CA ALA A 63 -10.20 4.80 11.88
C ALA A 63 -9.18 3.80 11.30
N ASP A 64 -9.52 2.52 11.36
CA ASP A 64 -8.75 1.50 10.66
C ASP A 64 -8.76 1.77 9.15
N PRO A 65 -7.63 1.54 8.45
CA PRO A 65 -7.58 1.66 7.00
C PRO A 65 -8.63 0.80 6.31
N ILE A 66 -9.31 1.36 5.32
CA ILE A 66 -10.29 0.62 4.52
C ILE A 66 -9.57 0.15 3.25
N PHE A 67 -9.55 -1.16 3.03
CA PHE A 67 -9.00 -1.78 1.83
C PHE A 67 -10.09 -2.42 1.01
N ASP A 68 -9.94 -2.34 -0.31
CA ASP A 68 -10.78 -3.05 -1.26
C ASP A 68 -9.96 -3.46 -2.48
N HIS A 69 -10.38 -4.50 -3.18
CA HIS A 69 -9.72 -5.01 -4.36
C HIS A 69 -10.68 -5.02 -5.54
N GLY A 70 -10.14 -4.67 -6.68
CA GLY A 70 -10.93 -4.63 -7.88
C GLY A 70 -10.07 -4.53 -9.14
N TYR A 71 -10.55 -3.77 -10.09
CA TYR A 71 -9.83 -3.58 -11.35
C TYR A 71 -10.01 -2.18 -11.89
N THR A 72 -9.01 -1.76 -12.66
CA THR A 72 -9.08 -0.55 -13.49
C THR A 72 -8.88 -0.89 -14.96
N THR A 73 -9.34 0.00 -15.81
CA THR A 73 -9.17 -0.11 -17.27
C THR A 73 -8.77 1.25 -17.81
N TRP A 74 -7.61 1.30 -18.44
CA TRP A 74 -7.14 2.46 -19.17
C TRP A 74 -7.54 2.34 -20.64
N TYR A 75 -8.18 3.35 -21.21
CA TYR A 75 -8.62 3.29 -22.59
C TYR A 75 -8.85 4.67 -23.21
N ASP A 76 -8.77 4.72 -24.55
CA ASP A 76 -9.18 5.90 -25.32
C ASP A 76 -10.66 5.82 -25.67
N ALA A 77 -11.49 6.62 -25.00
CA ALA A 77 -12.94 6.71 -25.24
C ALA A 77 -13.29 7.17 -26.68
N ARG A 78 -12.32 7.75 -27.37
CA ARG A 78 -12.46 8.19 -28.77
C ARG A 78 -11.62 7.39 -29.75
N ARG A 79 -11.25 6.16 -29.45
CA ARG A 79 -10.41 5.30 -30.30
C ARG A 79 -10.84 5.24 -31.77
N LYS A 80 -12.13 5.36 -32.03
CA LYS A 80 -12.68 5.38 -33.42
C LYS A 80 -12.71 6.76 -34.06
N HIS A 81 -12.35 7.81 -33.34
CA HIS A 81 -12.36 9.16 -33.90
C HIS A 81 -11.07 9.42 -34.69
N PRO A 82 -11.14 9.99 -35.93
CA PRO A 82 -9.97 10.08 -36.81
C PRO A 82 -8.85 10.99 -36.31
N THR A 83 -9.16 11.98 -35.46
CA THR A 83 -8.19 13.04 -35.08
C THR A 83 -8.20 13.41 -33.60
N ARG A 84 -9.03 12.79 -32.76
CA ARG A 84 -9.16 13.15 -31.34
C ARG A 84 -9.01 11.92 -30.49
N THR A 85 -8.24 12.04 -29.42
CA THR A 85 -8.11 11.06 -28.36
C THR A 85 -8.71 11.61 -27.07
N GLU A 86 -9.28 10.75 -26.25
CA GLU A 86 -9.81 11.07 -24.93
C GLU A 86 -9.60 9.88 -24.02
N TYR A 87 -8.46 9.89 -23.33
CA TYR A 87 -8.12 8.81 -22.42
C TYR A 87 -8.91 8.89 -21.13
N ARG A 88 -9.27 7.74 -20.59
CA ARG A 88 -9.98 7.58 -19.33
C ARG A 88 -9.46 6.39 -18.56
N LEU A 89 -9.44 6.51 -17.22
CA LEU A 89 -9.19 5.41 -16.31
C LEU A 89 -10.51 5.05 -15.63
N TYR A 90 -11.12 3.97 -16.06
CA TYR A 90 -12.29 3.38 -15.43
C TYR A 90 -11.89 2.57 -14.19
N TYR A 91 -12.71 2.58 -13.15
CA TYR A 91 -12.58 1.75 -11.96
C TYR A 91 -13.94 1.16 -11.55
N ASN A 92 -13.93 -0.05 -10.95
CA ASN A 92 -15.15 -0.65 -10.41
C ASN A 92 -15.53 -0.01 -9.06
N ASP A 93 -16.79 -0.19 -8.65
CA ASP A 93 -17.24 0.18 -7.30
C ASP A 93 -16.32 -0.41 -6.24
N ASN A 94 -15.95 0.39 -5.25
CA ASN A 94 -15.11 -0.04 -4.15
C ASN A 94 -15.36 0.80 -2.88
N ALA A 95 -15.12 0.19 -1.72
CA ALA A 95 -15.38 0.80 -0.42
C ALA A 95 -14.50 2.03 -0.15
N ALA A 96 -13.24 2.00 -0.60
CA ALA A 96 -12.30 3.10 -0.37
C ALA A 96 -12.74 4.38 -1.10
N MET A 97 -13.15 4.25 -2.36
CA MET A 97 -13.70 5.38 -3.13
C MET A 97 -15.01 5.91 -2.54
N GLY A 98 -15.82 5.04 -1.94
CA GLY A 98 -17.04 5.42 -1.22
C GLY A 98 -16.80 6.31 0.00
N MET A 99 -15.60 6.28 0.57
CA MET A 99 -15.19 7.13 1.69
C MET A 99 -14.56 8.46 1.24
N ALA A 100 -14.02 8.50 0.03
CA ALA A 100 -13.29 9.66 -0.50
C ALA A 100 -14.17 10.93 -0.57
N ARG A 101 -13.57 12.05 -0.28
CA ARG A 101 -14.24 13.37 -0.23
C ARG A 101 -13.45 14.41 -1.02
N PRO A 102 -14.11 15.49 -1.47
CA PRO A 102 -13.40 16.62 -2.04
C PRO A 102 -12.38 17.16 -1.03
N GLY A 103 -11.17 17.42 -1.51
CA GLY A 103 -10.04 17.85 -0.69
C GLY A 103 -9.09 16.72 -0.29
N ASP A 104 -9.53 15.46 -0.30
CA ASP A 104 -8.66 14.32 0.02
C ASP A 104 -7.53 14.19 -1.02
N LEU A 105 -6.38 13.74 -0.56
CA LEU A 105 -5.28 13.36 -1.44
C LEU A 105 -5.58 12.02 -2.09
N MET A 106 -5.40 11.92 -3.41
CA MET A 106 -5.37 10.66 -4.13
C MET A 106 -3.99 10.44 -4.73
N VAL A 107 -3.42 9.27 -4.52
CA VAL A 107 -2.21 8.78 -5.20
C VAL A 107 -2.57 7.55 -6.00
N LEU A 108 -2.14 7.53 -7.24
CA LEU A 108 -2.24 6.37 -8.12
C LEU A 108 -0.83 5.95 -8.49
N ALA A 109 -0.48 4.71 -8.17
CA ALA A 109 0.83 4.15 -8.43
C ALA A 109 0.72 2.85 -9.23
N LEU A 110 1.60 2.68 -10.19
CA LEU A 110 1.72 1.47 -11.00
C LEU A 110 2.79 0.57 -10.38
N HIS A 111 2.42 -0.66 -10.05
CA HIS A 111 3.28 -1.67 -9.49
C HIS A 111 3.30 -2.88 -10.44
N GLU A 112 4.48 -3.39 -10.75
CA GLU A 112 4.67 -4.59 -11.58
C GLU A 112 3.79 -4.66 -12.85
N ALA A 113 3.97 -3.68 -13.75
CA ALA A 113 3.43 -3.65 -15.14
C ALA A 113 1.90 -3.74 -15.32
N LYS A 114 1.11 -4.23 -14.35
CA LYS A 114 -0.35 -4.34 -14.46
C LYS A 114 -1.08 -4.32 -13.12
N GLU A 115 -0.39 -4.00 -12.05
CA GLU A 115 -1.01 -3.81 -10.75
C GLU A 115 -1.05 -2.33 -10.42
N VAL A 116 -2.22 -1.86 -10.04
CA VAL A 116 -2.44 -0.46 -9.70
C VAL A 116 -2.77 -0.36 -8.22
N VAL A 117 -2.16 0.59 -7.55
CA VAL A 117 -2.52 0.96 -6.18
C VAL A 117 -3.11 2.36 -6.22
N ILE A 118 -4.32 2.51 -5.68
CA ILE A 118 -4.98 3.80 -5.53
C ILE A 118 -5.19 4.06 -4.04
N LEU A 119 -4.44 5.04 -3.53
CA LEU A 119 -4.51 5.46 -2.14
C LEU A 119 -5.30 6.76 -2.03
N PHE A 120 -6.22 6.80 -1.08
CA PHE A 120 -6.88 8.03 -0.65
C PHE A 120 -6.44 8.33 0.77
N ALA A 121 -6.04 9.55 1.04
CA ALA A 121 -5.73 10.01 2.38
C ALA A 121 -6.59 11.24 2.71
N ARG A 122 -7.21 11.21 3.88
CA ARG A 122 -8.09 12.28 4.34
C ARG A 122 -7.35 13.61 4.43
N ALA A 123 -7.97 14.65 3.91
CA ALA A 123 -7.42 16.00 3.97
C ALA A 123 -7.12 16.44 5.41
N GLY A 124 -5.91 16.95 5.64
CA GLY A 124 -5.44 17.42 6.94
C GLY A 124 -5.08 16.34 7.95
N SER A 125 -5.09 15.06 7.55
CA SER A 125 -4.67 13.94 8.41
C SER A 125 -3.16 13.76 8.45
N THR A 126 -2.67 13.08 9.47
CA THR A 126 -1.28 12.59 9.53
C THR A 126 -1.00 11.62 8.39
N ALA A 127 -1.98 10.78 8.05
CA ALA A 127 -1.91 9.87 6.91
C ALA A 127 -1.65 10.61 5.59
N GLU A 128 -2.34 11.74 5.34
CA GLU A 128 -2.04 12.57 4.17
C GLU A 128 -0.58 13.05 4.16
N SER A 129 -0.10 13.56 5.28
CA SER A 129 1.28 14.05 5.42
C SER A 129 2.30 12.94 5.17
N GLN A 130 2.05 11.74 5.69
CA GLN A 130 2.91 10.57 5.49
C GLN A 130 2.91 10.10 4.03
N VAL A 131 1.74 10.06 3.37
CA VAL A 131 1.63 9.70 1.95
C VAL A 131 2.32 10.73 1.06
N ARG A 132 2.14 12.03 1.34
CA ARG A 132 2.86 13.11 0.63
C ARG A 132 4.36 12.94 0.72
N TRP A 133 4.84 12.67 1.91
CA TRP A 133 6.27 12.47 2.15
C TRP A 133 6.77 11.19 1.45
N LEU A 134 6.04 10.07 1.55
CA LEU A 134 6.40 8.79 0.94
C LEU A 134 6.55 8.90 -0.59
N PHE A 135 5.66 9.63 -1.24
CA PHE A 135 5.65 9.79 -2.69
C PHE A 135 6.35 11.09 -3.16
N ALA A 136 7.03 11.80 -2.27
CA ALA A 136 7.68 13.09 -2.57
C ALA A 136 6.74 14.07 -3.31
N LEU A 137 5.55 14.29 -2.75
CA LEU A 137 4.48 15.05 -3.38
C LEU A 137 4.46 16.50 -2.89
N ASP A 138 5.37 17.31 -3.39
CA ASP A 138 5.35 18.74 -3.13
C ASP A 138 4.42 19.46 -4.11
N GLY A 139 3.54 20.32 -3.58
CA GLY A 139 2.70 21.20 -4.40
C GLY A 139 1.57 20.52 -5.18
N VAL A 140 1.12 19.33 -4.75
CA VAL A 140 -0.05 18.66 -5.36
C VAL A 140 -1.32 19.45 -5.09
N GLY A 141 -2.02 19.82 -6.14
CA GLY A 141 -3.25 20.60 -6.10
C GLY A 141 -4.44 19.95 -6.80
N GLU A 142 -5.56 20.67 -6.83
CA GLU A 142 -6.82 20.18 -7.43
C GLU A 142 -6.82 20.17 -8.97
N LYS A 143 -5.89 20.89 -9.61
CA LYS A 143 -5.91 21.10 -11.07
C LYS A 143 -5.23 20.00 -11.87
N GLY A 144 -5.53 18.75 -11.56
CA GLY A 144 -5.02 17.62 -12.31
C GLY A 144 -3.97 16.81 -11.57
N PHE A 145 -3.47 15.78 -12.23
CA PHE A 145 -2.47 14.89 -11.66
C PHE A 145 -1.06 15.51 -11.72
N THR A 146 -0.30 15.30 -10.67
CA THR A 146 1.12 15.69 -10.56
C THR A 146 1.96 14.40 -10.47
N PRO A 147 3.02 14.24 -11.27
CA PRO A 147 3.94 13.11 -11.14
C PRO A 147 4.65 13.11 -9.78
N SER A 148 4.92 11.92 -9.26
CA SER A 148 5.73 11.72 -8.05
C SER A 148 7.22 11.67 -8.41
N ALA A 149 8.06 12.27 -7.58
CA ALA A 149 9.52 12.19 -7.67
C ALA A 149 10.07 10.96 -6.92
N ARG A 150 9.46 9.78 -7.13
CA ARG A 150 9.69 8.55 -6.37
C ARG A 150 11.07 7.90 -6.53
N GLU A 151 11.81 8.22 -7.59
CA GLU A 151 12.99 7.44 -7.99
C GLU A 151 14.08 7.41 -6.92
N ASP A 152 14.27 8.54 -6.24
CA ASP A 152 15.30 8.69 -5.20
C ASP A 152 14.72 8.69 -3.77
N THR A 153 13.41 8.53 -3.61
CA THR A 153 12.78 8.58 -2.29
C THR A 153 13.11 7.33 -1.50
N ARG A 154 13.87 7.48 -0.42
CA ARG A 154 14.23 6.37 0.46
C ARG A 154 13.03 5.92 1.28
N ILE A 155 12.84 4.60 1.36
CA ILE A 155 11.80 4.01 2.20
C ILE A 155 12.32 3.91 3.63
N THR A 156 11.66 4.61 4.53
CA THR A 156 11.88 4.49 5.98
C THR A 156 11.06 3.35 6.56
N SER A 157 11.26 3.05 7.84
CA SER A 157 10.45 2.06 8.55
C SER A 157 8.95 2.39 8.54
N ILE A 158 8.58 3.67 8.64
CA ILE A 158 7.18 4.12 8.56
C ILE A 158 6.63 3.90 7.14
N ALA A 159 7.40 4.26 6.13
CA ALA A 159 7.03 4.06 4.73
C ALA A 159 6.85 2.57 4.40
N ALA A 160 7.75 1.70 4.88
CA ALA A 160 7.64 0.26 4.74
C ALA A 160 6.32 -0.27 5.32
N ARG A 161 5.93 0.19 6.52
CA ARG A 161 4.64 -0.19 7.13
C ARG A 161 3.43 0.23 6.28
N ILE A 162 3.45 1.42 5.70
CA ILE A 162 2.38 1.87 4.81
C ILE A 162 2.32 0.96 3.58
N LEU A 163 3.45 0.66 2.95
CA LEU A 163 3.51 -0.21 1.78
C LEU A 163 3.02 -1.63 2.11
N GLU A 164 3.47 -2.21 3.23
CA GLU A 164 3.00 -3.51 3.70
C GLU A 164 1.49 -3.53 3.99
N SER A 165 0.96 -2.45 4.58
CA SER A 165 -0.47 -2.36 4.88
C SER A 165 -1.36 -2.35 3.64
N ILE A 166 -0.81 -1.96 2.49
CA ILE A 166 -1.50 -1.99 1.20
C ILE A 166 -1.15 -3.23 0.35
N GLY A 167 -0.48 -4.23 0.97
CA GLY A 167 -0.16 -5.49 0.33
C GLY A 167 1.12 -5.51 -0.50
N ILE A 168 1.95 -4.46 -0.41
CA ILE A 168 3.26 -4.42 -1.05
C ILE A 168 4.31 -4.93 -0.07
N GLU A 169 4.88 -6.07 -0.37
CA GLU A 169 5.96 -6.65 0.43
C GLU A 169 7.24 -5.83 0.27
N VAL A 170 7.73 -5.27 1.37
CA VAL A 170 8.99 -4.51 1.39
C VAL A 170 10.12 -5.44 1.80
N SER A 171 11.12 -5.55 0.93
CA SER A 171 12.31 -6.34 1.21
C SER A 171 13.04 -5.79 2.43
N MET A 172 13.30 -6.66 3.41
CA MET A 172 14.08 -6.28 4.58
C MET A 172 15.54 -6.07 4.17
N PRO A 173 16.23 -5.08 4.77
CA PRO A 173 17.65 -4.90 4.51
C PRO A 173 18.43 -6.18 4.84
N ILE A 174 19.31 -6.60 3.94
CA ILE A 174 20.20 -7.79 4.14
C ILE A 174 20.97 -7.70 5.48
N ALA A 175 21.33 -6.48 5.90
CA ALA A 175 21.97 -6.25 7.20
C ALA A 175 21.10 -6.64 8.41
N ALA A 176 19.77 -6.71 8.26
CA ALA A 176 18.86 -7.09 9.34
C ALA A 176 18.88 -8.61 9.58
N GLU A 177 18.99 -9.40 8.55
CA GLU A 177 19.08 -10.86 8.64
C GLU A 177 20.33 -11.34 9.40
N ASN A 178 21.43 -10.58 9.31
CA ASN A 178 22.67 -10.89 10.02
C ASN A 178 22.55 -10.79 11.56
N PHE A 179 21.52 -10.17 12.09
CA PHE A 179 21.29 -10.06 13.54
C PHE A 179 20.36 -11.13 14.09
N LEU A 180 19.69 -11.88 13.25
CA LEU A 180 18.70 -12.89 13.67
C LEU A 180 19.33 -13.96 14.57
N ASP A 181 20.47 -14.51 14.16
CA ASP A 181 21.18 -15.53 14.93
C ASP A 181 21.55 -15.03 16.33
N GLY A 182 22.03 -13.79 16.44
CA GLY A 182 22.34 -13.17 17.71
C GLY A 182 21.11 -12.91 18.59
N MET A 183 19.96 -12.63 17.99
CA MET A 183 18.69 -12.51 18.73
C MET A 183 18.19 -13.86 19.23
N ILE A 184 18.27 -14.90 18.40
CA ILE A 184 17.90 -16.28 18.77
C ILE A 184 18.80 -16.79 19.89
N GLU A 185 20.12 -16.57 19.78
CA GLU A 185 21.07 -16.96 20.83
C GLU A 185 20.77 -16.27 22.17
N LYS A 186 20.44 -14.99 22.14
CA LYS A 186 20.23 -14.19 23.34
C LYS A 186 18.86 -14.35 23.97
N PHE A 187 17.80 -14.40 23.17
CA PHE A 187 16.41 -14.36 23.62
C PHE A 187 15.66 -15.67 23.44
N GLY A 188 16.26 -16.64 22.75
CA GLY A 188 15.57 -17.88 22.39
C GLY A 188 14.45 -17.63 21.39
N GLU A 189 13.37 -18.35 21.58
CA GLU A 189 12.24 -18.39 20.64
C GLU A 189 11.01 -17.63 21.16
N SER A 190 11.22 -16.58 21.93
CA SER A 190 10.12 -15.74 22.45
C SER A 190 10.57 -14.30 22.57
N PHE A 191 9.63 -13.37 22.43
CA PHE A 191 9.94 -11.95 22.61
C PHE A 191 10.43 -11.65 24.02
N PRO A 192 11.56 -10.95 24.15
CA PRO A 192 12.06 -10.48 25.44
C PRO A 192 11.21 -9.32 25.98
N LYS A 193 11.50 -8.90 27.21
CA LYS A 193 10.96 -7.64 27.73
C LYS A 193 11.46 -6.46 26.89
N GLY A 194 10.62 -5.43 26.71
CA GLY A 194 10.95 -4.28 25.87
C GLY A 194 12.29 -3.64 26.22
N ALA A 195 12.60 -3.45 27.52
CA ALA A 195 13.87 -2.87 27.96
C ALA A 195 15.10 -3.73 27.55
N ASP A 196 14.99 -5.05 27.58
CA ASP A 196 16.07 -5.95 27.19
C ASP A 196 16.28 -5.94 25.69
N PHE A 197 15.19 -5.82 24.91
CA PHE A 197 15.22 -5.71 23.47
C PHE A 197 15.81 -4.38 23.02
N SER A 198 15.36 -3.25 23.62
CA SER A 198 15.92 -1.90 23.34
C SER A 198 17.41 -1.82 23.66
N ALA A 199 17.84 -2.41 24.77
CA ALA A 199 19.26 -2.46 25.14
C ALA A 199 20.09 -3.29 24.15
N TYR A 200 19.55 -4.41 23.67
CA TYR A 200 20.19 -5.22 22.62
C TYR A 200 20.27 -4.41 21.31
N SER A 201 19.19 -3.82 20.87
CA SER A 201 19.11 -3.03 19.65
C SER A 201 20.14 -1.90 19.64
N ALA A 202 20.22 -1.15 20.75
CA ALA A 202 21.22 -0.10 20.93
C ALA A 202 22.65 -0.63 20.88
N SER A 203 22.91 -1.83 21.40
CA SER A 203 24.25 -2.46 21.37
C SER A 203 24.72 -2.86 19.98
N THR A 204 23.80 -3.00 19.01
CA THR A 204 24.11 -3.30 17.61
C THR A 204 24.43 -2.07 16.77
N LEU A 205 24.21 -0.87 17.32
CA LEU A 205 24.61 0.39 16.69
C LEU A 205 26.08 0.65 16.94
N GLY A 206 26.71 1.27 15.94
CA GLY A 206 28.06 1.79 16.11
C GLY A 206 28.12 2.94 17.10
N LYS A 207 29.28 3.57 17.21
CA LYS A 207 29.46 4.73 18.09
C LYS A 207 28.57 5.89 17.63
N LEU A 208 27.66 6.32 18.49
CA LEU A 208 26.77 7.45 18.27
C LEU A 208 27.31 8.72 18.92
N ASP A 209 27.14 9.86 18.27
CA ASP A 209 27.53 11.16 18.81
C ASP A 209 26.36 11.83 19.55
N TRP A 210 26.09 11.38 20.75
CA TRP A 210 25.02 11.92 21.61
C TRP A 210 25.22 13.39 21.99
N THR A 211 26.42 13.93 21.81
CA THR A 211 26.73 15.31 22.18
C THR A 211 26.49 16.27 21.00
N GLY A 212 26.83 15.83 19.79
CA GLY A 212 26.70 16.67 18.60
C GLY A 212 25.31 16.57 17.96
N ASP A 213 24.70 15.38 17.97
CA ASP A 213 23.38 15.11 17.36
C ASP A 213 22.53 14.12 18.20
N PRO A 214 21.97 14.57 19.33
CA PRO A 214 21.17 13.71 20.19
C PRO A 214 19.88 13.22 19.53
N ASP A 215 19.23 14.05 18.72
CA ASP A 215 17.98 13.69 18.04
C ASP A 215 18.22 12.64 16.96
N GLY A 216 19.28 12.81 16.16
CA GLY A 216 19.68 11.80 15.18
C GLY A 216 20.08 10.47 15.82
N CYS A 217 20.74 10.51 16.98
CA CYS A 217 21.04 9.31 17.75
C CYS A 217 19.77 8.59 18.23
N LEU A 218 18.78 9.34 18.71
CA LEU A 218 17.50 8.79 19.15
C LEU A 218 16.75 8.14 18.00
N VAL A 219 16.67 8.82 16.85
CA VAL A 219 16.07 8.27 15.63
C VAL A 219 16.78 6.99 15.21
N ALA A 220 18.12 6.97 15.20
CA ALA A 220 18.89 5.77 14.86
C ALA A 220 18.60 4.59 15.78
N CYS A 221 18.42 4.85 17.08
CA CYS A 221 18.04 3.82 18.05
C CYS A 221 16.65 3.24 17.76
N TYR A 222 15.65 4.08 17.53
CA TYR A 222 14.29 3.64 17.20
C TYR A 222 14.24 2.86 15.89
N GLU A 223 14.90 3.35 14.87
CA GLU A 223 14.95 2.65 13.58
C GLU A 223 15.62 1.27 13.70
N ARG A 224 16.69 1.17 14.48
CA ARG A 224 17.37 -0.12 14.73
C ARG A 224 16.47 -1.08 15.50
N GLU A 225 15.80 -0.59 16.54
CA GLU A 225 14.88 -1.39 17.34
C GLU A 225 13.72 -1.92 16.49
N GLU A 226 13.09 -1.07 15.69
CA GLU A 226 12.00 -1.46 14.78
C GLU A 226 12.47 -2.49 13.76
N MET A 227 13.65 -2.31 13.16
CA MET A 227 14.21 -3.26 12.20
C MET A 227 14.38 -4.65 12.83
N LEU A 228 15.03 -4.71 13.98
CA LEU A 228 15.29 -5.98 14.66
C LEU A 228 14.00 -6.64 15.14
N PHE A 229 13.04 -5.83 15.61
CA PHE A 229 11.71 -6.32 15.99
C PHE A 229 11.03 -7.05 14.84
N ARG A 230 10.97 -6.45 13.67
CA ARG A 230 10.34 -7.06 12.49
C ARG A 230 11.01 -8.34 12.03
N VAL A 231 12.35 -8.39 12.06
CA VAL A 231 13.09 -9.60 11.70
C VAL A 231 12.76 -10.73 12.68
N PHE A 232 12.76 -10.41 13.97
CA PHE A 232 12.50 -11.40 14.99
C PHE A 232 11.02 -11.84 15.02
N GLU A 233 10.10 -10.90 14.84
CA GLU A 233 8.66 -11.18 14.69
C GLU A 233 8.39 -12.11 13.50
N ARG A 234 8.95 -11.81 12.32
CA ARG A 234 8.81 -12.65 11.14
C ARG A 234 9.31 -14.07 11.40
N HIS A 235 10.48 -14.21 12.00
CA HIS A 235 11.04 -15.52 12.34
C HIS A 235 10.14 -16.32 13.28
N LEU A 236 9.60 -15.68 14.32
CA LEU A 236 8.70 -16.34 15.27
C LEU A 236 7.37 -16.73 14.61
N LEU A 237 6.80 -15.87 13.76
CA LEU A 237 5.56 -16.13 13.04
C LEU A 237 5.74 -17.25 12.01
N GLU A 238 6.81 -17.24 11.22
CA GLU A 238 7.10 -18.30 10.26
C GLU A 238 7.25 -19.66 10.93
N ARG A 239 7.93 -19.71 12.05
CA ARG A 239 8.06 -20.93 12.87
C ARG A 239 6.70 -21.41 13.37
N ASP A 240 5.91 -20.54 13.96
CA ASP A 240 4.63 -20.90 14.58
C ASP A 240 3.57 -21.24 13.52
N LEU A 241 3.67 -20.68 12.32
CA LEU A 241 2.77 -20.97 11.21
C LEU A 241 3.25 -22.13 10.31
N ALA A 242 4.52 -22.50 10.36
CA ALA A 242 5.09 -23.57 9.52
C ALA A 242 4.27 -24.90 9.57
N PRO A 243 3.75 -25.36 10.74
CA PRO A 243 2.92 -26.55 10.81
C PRO A 243 1.60 -26.42 10.04
N TYR A 244 1.10 -25.20 9.86
CA TYR A 244 -0.18 -24.93 9.21
C TYR A 244 -0.02 -24.64 7.70
N LEU A 245 1.11 -24.10 7.28
CA LEU A 245 1.39 -23.79 5.88
C LEU A 245 1.63 -25.05 5.03
N GLY A 246 2.15 -26.12 5.61
CA GLY A 246 2.29 -27.43 4.94
C GLY A 246 0.96 -28.08 4.54
N CYS A 247 -0.17 -27.63 5.07
CA CYS A 247 -1.51 -28.08 4.72
C CYS A 247 -2.19 -27.28 3.60
N VAL A 248 -1.69 -26.11 3.25
CA VAL A 248 -2.35 -25.17 2.30
C VAL A 248 -1.85 -25.33 0.88
N SER A 249 -0.69 -25.97 0.68
CA SER A 249 -0.03 -26.09 -0.63
C SER A 249 -0.64 -27.10 -1.62
N SER A 250 -1.71 -27.82 -1.28
CA SER A 250 -2.30 -28.79 -2.21
C SER A 250 -3.82 -28.96 -2.19
N ARG A 251 -4.57 -28.22 -1.39
CA ARG A 251 -6.05 -28.31 -1.41
C ARG A 251 -6.67 -27.07 -0.78
N GLY A 252 -7.00 -26.05 -1.51
CA GLY A 252 -7.74 -25.08 -0.77
C GLY A 252 -8.31 -23.84 -1.43
N PHE A 253 -8.11 -23.59 -2.69
CA PHE A 253 -8.77 -22.43 -3.32
C PHE A 253 -10.02 -22.79 -4.13
N GLU A 254 -10.22 -24.05 -4.52
CA GLU A 254 -11.38 -24.44 -5.34
C GLU A 254 -12.62 -24.96 -4.58
N GLN A 255 -12.54 -25.18 -3.27
CA GLN A 255 -13.66 -25.82 -2.55
C GLN A 255 -14.48 -24.91 -1.62
N LYS A 256 -14.14 -23.65 -1.45
CA LYS A 256 -14.92 -22.73 -0.60
C LYS A 256 -16.06 -22.01 -1.31
N GLU A 257 -16.01 -21.86 -2.62
CA GLU A 257 -17.11 -21.24 -3.38
C GLU A 257 -18.28 -22.20 -3.66
N HIS A 258 -18.02 -23.49 -3.81
CA HIS A 258 -19.08 -24.47 -4.09
C HIS A 258 -19.94 -24.87 -2.88
N ARG A 259 -19.51 -24.60 -1.65
CA ARG A 259 -20.29 -24.92 -0.45
C ARG A 259 -21.28 -23.84 0.00
N LYS A 260 -21.15 -22.61 -0.49
CA LYS A 260 -22.12 -21.53 -0.19
C LYS A 260 -23.33 -21.49 -1.13
N LEU A 261 -23.26 -22.16 -2.27
CA LEU A 261 -24.38 -22.21 -3.24
C LEU A 261 -25.27 -23.45 -3.10
N SER A 262 -24.84 -24.48 -2.37
CA SER A 262 -25.64 -25.69 -2.17
C SER A 262 -26.47 -25.69 -0.89
N SER A 263 -26.37 -24.71 -0.02
CA SER A 263 -27.17 -24.60 1.21
C SER A 263 -28.39 -23.67 1.10
N LEU A 264 -28.66 -23.11 -0.08
CA LEU A 264 -29.76 -22.17 -0.31
C LEU A 264 -30.90 -22.78 -1.16
N SER A 265 -30.88 -24.07 -1.47
CA SER A 265 -31.93 -24.70 -2.32
C SER A 265 -32.56 -25.96 -1.74
N ILE A 266 -32.77 -26.05 -0.43
CA ILE A 266 -33.69 -27.09 0.13
C ILE A 266 -34.44 -26.45 1.28
N GLY A 267 -35.62 -25.96 1.01
CA GLY A 267 -36.49 -25.46 2.08
C GLY A 267 -37.76 -24.80 1.56
N SER A 268 -38.50 -25.46 0.66
CA SER A 268 -39.90 -25.09 0.43
C SER A 268 -40.67 -26.24 -0.21
N ALA A 269 -41.19 -27.15 0.59
CA ALA A 269 -42.38 -27.93 0.25
C ALA A 269 -42.91 -28.61 1.52
N HIS A 270 -44.23 -28.44 1.73
CA HIS A 270 -45.16 -29.06 2.71
C HIS A 270 -45.25 -28.35 4.07
N ALA A 271 -46.38 -27.98 4.56
CA ALA A 271 -47.75 -28.40 4.35
C ALA A 271 -48.74 -27.44 5.07
N PHE A 272 -49.98 -27.46 4.57
CA PHE A 272 -51.29 -26.98 5.11
C PHE A 272 -51.53 -25.48 5.16
#